data_01f01e75f8ee1196c278c7cd16588332
#
_entry.id   01f01e75f8ee1196c278c7cd16588332
#
_cell.length_a   1.000
_cell.length_b   1.000
_cell.length_c   1.000
_cell.angle_alpha   90.00
_cell.angle_beta   90.00
_cell.angle_gamma   90.00
#
_symmetry.space_group_name_H-M   'P 1'
#
loop_
_entity.id
_entity.type
_entity.pdbx_description
1 polymer ?
#
loop_
_entity_poly.entity_id
_entity_poly.type
_entity_poly.pdbx_seq_one_letter_code
_entity_poly.pdbx_strand_id
1 'polypeptide(L)'
;MSRPPIDLRSDTVTRPTPAMRRAMAEAEVGDDVYGEDPTINRFQDRAAQLLGKEAALYVPSGTMANQLALRVLARPGSEVLCAARAHVFRYEAAAAAWNSAVQLHPFPDDDGLLDADALDETARDAGHHSPDVSLIAIENTHMPTCGRPWHTEEVAAVGAVADAHGIELYCDGARIWNAAVALGVPALELVAPATAVMFCVSKGLGAPVGSVLCGPRDMIREARVHRQRLGGGMRQAGVIAAAGLVALDSMIDRLADDHRRARRLAEAVAERWPGAVAPDTVETNMVCAIAERLPRDLLDRLDAEGIRAGTIDTRTVRFATHKDVDDADIERVLKTFEGITRE
;
A
#
# COMPACT_ATOMS: atom_id res chain seq x y z
N MET A 1 -20.26 11.85 26.71
CA MET A 1 -18.94 11.61 26.09
C MET A 1 -18.96 12.28 24.74
N SER A 2 -17.99 13.13 24.41
CA SER A 2 -17.87 13.73 23.08
C SER A 2 -17.68 12.61 22.02
N ARG A 3 -18.32 12.75 20.87
CA ARG A 3 -18.13 11.84 19.72
C ARG A 3 -16.64 11.83 19.35
N PRO A 4 -16.03 10.68 19.05
CA PRO A 4 -14.64 10.65 18.61
C PRO A 4 -14.48 11.46 17.31
N PRO A 5 -13.31 12.06 17.06
CA PRO A 5 -13.07 12.81 15.82
C PRO A 5 -13.20 11.90 14.59
N ILE A 6 -13.70 12.48 13.49
CA ILE A 6 -13.66 11.84 12.17
C ILE A 6 -12.23 11.98 11.65
N ASP A 7 -11.52 10.86 11.50
CA ASP A 7 -10.11 10.89 11.13
C ASP A 7 -9.91 10.45 9.67
N LEU A 8 -9.75 11.40 8.79
CA LEU A 8 -9.52 11.21 7.35
C LEU A 8 -8.04 11.35 6.94
N ARG A 9 -7.10 11.35 7.90
CA ARG A 9 -5.67 11.53 7.59
C ARG A 9 -5.07 10.38 6.78
N SER A 10 -5.46 9.14 7.11
CA SER A 10 -4.94 7.93 6.48
C SER A 10 -5.77 6.71 6.89
N ASP A 11 -5.85 5.69 6.06
CA ASP A 11 -6.40 4.38 6.39
C ASP A 11 -5.53 3.59 7.39
N THR A 12 -4.33 4.08 7.71
CA THR A 12 -3.46 3.52 8.77
C THR A 12 -3.95 3.80 10.20
N VAL A 13 -4.95 4.69 10.38
CA VAL A 13 -5.53 4.98 11.69
C VAL A 13 -6.65 4.02 12.08
N THR A 14 -7.00 3.07 11.21
CA THR A 14 -8.03 2.06 11.44
C THR A 14 -7.75 1.22 12.69
N ARG A 15 -8.84 0.81 13.35
CA ARG A 15 -8.79 -0.01 14.56
C ARG A 15 -9.34 -1.40 14.30
N PRO A 16 -8.83 -2.45 14.96
CA PRO A 16 -9.34 -3.79 14.76
C PRO A 16 -10.82 -3.91 15.17
N THR A 17 -11.58 -4.63 14.34
CA THR A 17 -12.99 -4.89 14.57
C THR A 17 -13.22 -5.74 15.82
N PRO A 18 -14.46 -5.79 16.38
CA PRO A 18 -14.77 -6.74 17.46
C PRO A 18 -14.49 -8.19 17.07
N ALA A 19 -14.71 -8.58 15.80
CA ALA A 19 -14.40 -9.92 15.31
C ALA A 19 -12.88 -10.20 15.34
N MET A 20 -12.06 -9.25 14.87
CA MET A 20 -10.61 -9.34 14.93
C MET A 20 -10.11 -9.47 16.37
N ARG A 21 -10.66 -8.65 17.31
CA ARG A 21 -10.28 -8.72 18.73
C ARG A 21 -10.59 -10.06 19.36
N ARG A 22 -11.75 -10.67 19.04
CA ARG A 22 -12.07 -12.03 19.50
C ARG A 22 -11.13 -13.06 18.89
N ALA A 23 -10.91 -13.02 17.58
CA ALA A 23 -9.98 -13.92 16.90
C ALA A 23 -8.56 -13.85 17.49
N MET A 24 -8.08 -12.64 17.83
CA MET A 24 -6.79 -12.45 18.51
C MET A 24 -6.76 -13.05 19.90
N ALA A 25 -7.84 -12.90 20.68
CA ALA A 25 -7.91 -13.45 22.04
C ALA A 25 -8.02 -14.99 22.09
N GLU A 26 -8.60 -15.57 21.04
CA GLU A 26 -8.87 -17.00 20.92
C GLU A 26 -7.86 -17.73 20.01
N ALA A 27 -6.83 -17.02 19.50
CA ALA A 27 -5.88 -17.57 18.54
C ALA A 27 -5.12 -18.76 19.11
N GLU A 28 -5.14 -19.87 18.38
CA GLU A 28 -4.22 -20.98 18.62
C GLU A 28 -2.80 -20.55 18.20
N VAL A 29 -1.82 -20.71 19.07
CA VAL A 29 -0.46 -20.21 18.87
C VAL A 29 0.61 -21.26 19.10
N GLY A 30 1.74 -21.07 18.46
CA GLY A 30 2.98 -21.81 18.64
C GLY A 30 4.17 -20.90 18.32
N ASP A 31 5.38 -21.42 18.27
CA ASP A 31 6.55 -20.62 17.96
C ASP A 31 6.74 -20.49 16.43
N ASP A 32 6.56 -19.27 15.88
CA ASP A 32 6.74 -19.01 14.45
C ASP A 32 8.18 -19.26 13.97
N VAL A 33 9.19 -19.10 14.82
CA VAL A 33 10.59 -19.36 14.43
C VAL A 33 10.80 -20.84 14.15
N TYR A 34 10.11 -21.73 14.86
CA TYR A 34 10.11 -23.17 14.59
C TYR A 34 9.06 -23.59 13.55
N GLY A 35 8.24 -22.65 13.06
CA GLY A 35 7.15 -22.98 12.13
C GLY A 35 5.95 -23.66 12.78
N GLU A 36 5.81 -23.55 14.09
CA GLU A 36 4.81 -24.27 14.89
C GLU A 36 3.55 -23.45 15.19
N ASP A 37 3.50 -22.16 14.83
CA ASP A 37 2.31 -21.32 15.03
C ASP A 37 1.25 -21.61 13.95
N PRO A 38 0.15 -22.31 14.28
CA PRO A 38 -0.81 -22.77 13.29
C PRO A 38 -1.61 -21.61 12.70
N THR A 39 -1.79 -20.52 13.43
CA THR A 39 -2.54 -19.35 12.97
C THR A 39 -1.73 -18.53 11.95
N ILE A 40 -0.43 -18.30 12.20
CA ILE A 40 0.46 -17.66 11.22
C ILE A 40 0.55 -18.53 9.97
N ASN A 41 0.74 -19.84 10.12
CA ASN A 41 0.86 -20.73 8.97
C ASN A 41 -0.39 -20.64 8.08
N ARG A 42 -1.60 -20.77 8.66
CA ARG A 42 -2.86 -20.59 7.90
C ARG A 42 -2.97 -19.22 7.24
N PHE A 43 -2.53 -18.16 7.94
CA PHE A 43 -2.59 -16.81 7.38
C PHE A 43 -1.64 -16.64 6.18
N GLN A 44 -0.42 -17.15 6.27
CA GLN A 44 0.56 -17.15 5.19
C GLN A 44 0.06 -17.96 3.99
N ASP A 45 -0.45 -19.17 4.21
CA ASP A 45 -1.00 -20.03 3.17
C ASP A 45 -2.18 -19.35 2.45
N ARG A 46 -3.08 -18.71 3.22
CA ARG A 46 -4.23 -17.98 2.67
C ARG A 46 -3.79 -16.79 1.82
N ALA A 47 -2.79 -16.03 2.27
CA ALA A 47 -2.23 -14.90 1.56
C ALA A 47 -1.58 -15.34 0.23
N ALA A 48 -0.76 -16.38 0.26
CA ALA A 48 -0.14 -16.94 -0.94
C ALA A 48 -1.19 -17.42 -1.95
N GLN A 49 -2.21 -18.13 -1.50
CA GLN A 49 -3.32 -18.60 -2.34
C GLN A 49 -4.06 -17.46 -3.04
N LEU A 50 -4.41 -16.40 -2.31
CA LEU A 50 -5.16 -15.25 -2.85
C LEU A 50 -4.39 -14.45 -3.89
N LEU A 51 -3.06 -14.47 -3.83
CA LEU A 51 -2.18 -13.78 -4.78
C LEU A 51 -1.53 -14.70 -5.80
N GLY A 52 -1.89 -16.00 -5.82
CA GLY A 52 -1.36 -16.97 -6.76
C GLY A 52 0.16 -17.18 -6.64
N LYS A 53 0.73 -17.01 -5.44
CA LYS A 53 2.15 -17.21 -5.16
C LYS A 53 2.38 -18.51 -4.38
N GLU A 54 3.62 -19.04 -4.43
CA GLU A 54 3.95 -20.34 -3.84
C GLU A 54 4.01 -20.34 -2.31
N ALA A 55 4.41 -19.21 -1.73
CA ALA A 55 4.59 -19.06 -0.29
C ALA A 55 4.43 -17.60 0.13
N ALA A 56 4.27 -17.40 1.44
CA ALA A 56 4.20 -16.07 2.02
C ALA A 56 4.94 -16.00 3.37
N LEU A 57 5.28 -14.78 3.77
CA LEU A 57 5.93 -14.47 5.04
C LEU A 57 5.23 -13.29 5.71
N TYR A 58 4.71 -13.52 6.91
CA TYR A 58 4.18 -12.46 7.76
C TYR A 58 5.31 -11.63 8.38
N VAL A 59 5.16 -10.32 8.32
CA VAL A 59 6.12 -9.33 8.84
C VAL A 59 5.40 -8.21 9.58
N PRO A 60 6.06 -7.54 10.56
CA PRO A 60 5.42 -6.51 11.37
C PRO A 60 5.01 -5.25 10.60
N SER A 61 5.66 -4.93 9.48
CA SER A 61 5.38 -3.69 8.73
C SER A 61 5.56 -3.85 7.22
N GLY A 62 4.92 -2.97 6.45
CA GLY A 62 5.11 -2.89 5.00
C GLY A 62 6.54 -2.52 4.62
N THR A 63 7.16 -1.59 5.35
CA THR A 63 8.57 -1.25 5.16
C THR A 63 9.48 -2.47 5.29
N MET A 64 9.24 -3.33 6.29
CA MET A 64 10.04 -4.56 6.40
C MET A 64 9.80 -5.50 5.20
N ALA A 65 8.56 -5.65 4.73
CA ALA A 65 8.27 -6.45 3.54
C ALA A 65 9.02 -5.93 2.31
N ASN A 66 8.98 -4.62 2.08
CA ASN A 66 9.72 -3.96 0.99
C ASN A 66 11.23 -4.22 1.11
N GLN A 67 11.80 -4.02 2.30
CA GLN A 67 13.23 -4.19 2.51
C GLN A 67 13.67 -5.65 2.37
N LEU A 68 12.82 -6.61 2.73
CA LEU A 68 13.09 -8.03 2.49
C LEU A 68 13.05 -8.37 1.00
N ALA A 69 12.05 -7.86 0.26
CA ALA A 69 11.95 -8.06 -1.17
C ALA A 69 13.17 -7.50 -1.91
N LEU A 70 13.55 -6.23 -1.64
CA LEU A 70 14.75 -5.61 -2.21
C LEU A 70 16.01 -6.40 -1.86
N ARG A 71 16.13 -6.88 -0.62
CA ARG A 71 17.33 -7.61 -0.16
C ARG A 71 17.51 -8.95 -0.85
N VAL A 72 16.42 -9.64 -1.17
CA VAL A 72 16.46 -10.99 -1.73
C VAL A 72 16.45 -10.97 -3.27
N LEU A 73 15.71 -10.03 -3.88
CA LEU A 73 15.56 -9.99 -5.33
C LEU A 73 16.65 -9.16 -6.03
N ALA A 74 17.14 -8.10 -5.38
CA ALA A 74 18.14 -7.26 -5.99
C ALA A 74 19.58 -7.70 -5.63
N ARG A 75 20.51 -7.55 -6.57
CA ARG A 75 21.93 -7.82 -6.33
C ARG A 75 22.61 -6.61 -5.68
N PRO A 76 23.43 -6.78 -4.63
CA PRO A 76 24.24 -5.68 -4.09
C PRO A 76 25.08 -5.00 -5.18
N GLY A 77 25.09 -3.67 -5.19
CA GLY A 77 25.80 -2.86 -6.18
C GLY A 77 25.04 -2.67 -7.52
N SER A 78 23.82 -3.22 -7.65
CA SER A 78 22.96 -3.02 -8.82
C SER A 78 21.99 -1.86 -8.64
N GLU A 79 21.29 -1.53 -9.72
CA GLU A 79 20.17 -0.61 -9.72
C GLU A 79 18.83 -1.33 -9.53
N VAL A 80 17.91 -0.62 -8.85
CA VAL A 80 16.50 -0.94 -8.75
C VAL A 80 15.71 0.21 -9.35
N LEU A 81 14.99 -0.04 -10.44
CA LEU A 81 14.16 0.96 -11.10
C LEU A 81 12.84 1.13 -10.36
N CYS A 82 12.45 2.35 -10.05
CA CYS A 82 11.22 2.62 -9.31
C CYS A 82 10.65 4.01 -9.63
N ALA A 83 9.42 4.27 -9.22
CA ALA A 83 8.82 5.60 -9.33
C ALA A 83 9.50 6.61 -8.40
N ALA A 84 9.64 7.87 -8.84
CA ALA A 84 10.32 8.93 -8.08
C ALA A 84 9.62 9.30 -6.77
N ARG A 85 8.33 9.00 -6.65
CA ARG A 85 7.55 9.21 -5.43
C ARG A 85 7.17 7.88 -4.73
N ALA A 86 7.62 6.72 -5.24
CA ALA A 86 7.33 5.42 -4.63
C ALA A 86 7.75 5.37 -3.15
N HIS A 87 7.02 4.57 -2.37
CA HIS A 87 7.25 4.42 -0.93
C HIS A 87 8.69 4.00 -0.61
N VAL A 88 9.23 3.04 -1.35
CA VAL A 88 10.61 2.52 -1.19
C VAL A 88 11.67 3.61 -1.40
N PHE A 89 11.38 4.63 -2.23
CA PHE A 89 12.30 5.72 -2.52
C PHE A 89 12.18 6.87 -1.53
N ARG A 90 10.93 7.27 -1.16
CA ARG A 90 10.68 8.51 -0.42
C ARG A 90 10.45 8.34 1.08
N TYR A 91 9.91 7.20 1.53
CA TYR A 91 9.35 7.07 2.87
C TYR A 91 10.02 6.01 3.74
N GLU A 92 11.12 5.41 3.29
CA GLU A 92 11.82 4.34 4.01
C GLU A 92 13.24 4.71 4.48
N ALA A 93 13.50 6.01 4.62
CA ALA A 93 14.73 6.56 5.24
C ALA A 93 16.04 5.97 4.65
N ALA A 94 16.13 5.84 3.32
CA ALA A 94 17.25 5.25 2.58
C ALA A 94 17.55 3.78 2.94
N ALA A 95 16.55 3.05 3.43
CA ALA A 95 16.71 1.67 3.88
C ALA A 95 17.17 0.72 2.76
N ALA A 96 16.82 0.98 1.49
CA ALA A 96 17.27 0.20 0.34
C ALA A 96 18.80 0.20 0.21
N ALA A 97 19.42 1.38 0.30
CA ALA A 97 20.88 1.50 0.29
C ALA A 97 21.52 0.85 1.52
N TRP A 98 20.91 1.06 2.69
CA TRP A 98 21.42 0.54 3.97
C TRP A 98 21.33 -0.98 4.07
N ASN A 99 20.18 -1.57 3.74
CA ASN A 99 19.92 -2.99 3.94
C ASN A 99 20.38 -3.86 2.75
N SER A 100 20.27 -3.33 1.53
CA SER A 100 20.46 -4.13 0.30
C SER A 100 21.67 -3.71 -0.51
N ALA A 101 22.31 -2.57 -0.17
CA ALA A 101 23.45 -2.01 -0.91
C ALA A 101 23.11 -1.80 -2.40
N VAL A 102 21.90 -1.34 -2.71
CA VAL A 102 21.44 -1.04 -4.06
C VAL A 102 21.28 0.46 -4.27
N GLN A 103 21.40 0.88 -5.51
CA GLN A 103 21.04 2.22 -5.95
C GLN A 103 19.57 2.21 -6.44
N LEU A 104 18.73 3.08 -5.90
CA LEU A 104 17.41 3.30 -6.47
C LEU A 104 17.51 4.29 -7.62
N HIS A 105 16.96 3.93 -8.77
CA HIS A 105 16.89 4.76 -9.96
C HIS A 105 15.45 5.25 -10.16
N PRO A 106 15.15 6.53 -9.83
CA PRO A 106 13.79 7.03 -9.86
C PRO A 106 13.38 7.48 -11.26
N PHE A 107 12.22 7.05 -11.72
CA PHE A 107 11.57 7.49 -12.95
C PHE A 107 10.44 8.51 -12.66
N PRO A 108 10.15 9.43 -13.59
CA PRO A 108 8.95 10.27 -13.52
C PRO A 108 7.69 9.41 -13.35
N ASP A 109 6.78 9.87 -12.50
CA ASP A 109 5.59 9.11 -12.10
C ASP A 109 4.36 10.01 -11.93
N ASP A 110 4.21 11.04 -12.77
CA ASP A 110 3.16 12.06 -12.65
C ASP A 110 1.75 11.46 -12.65
N ASP A 111 1.54 10.41 -13.44
CA ASP A 111 0.31 9.63 -13.49
C ASP A 111 0.35 8.36 -12.61
N GLY A 112 1.44 8.09 -11.90
CA GLY A 112 1.61 6.92 -11.02
C GLY A 112 2.12 5.67 -11.72
N LEU A 113 2.43 5.76 -13.01
CA LEU A 113 2.97 4.64 -13.80
C LEU A 113 4.48 4.79 -14.04
N LEU A 114 5.09 3.71 -14.44
CA LEU A 114 6.43 3.69 -15.03
C LEU A 114 6.29 3.48 -16.54
N ASP A 115 7.00 4.29 -17.31
CA ASP A 115 7.05 4.17 -18.77
C ASP A 115 7.89 2.94 -19.15
N ALA A 116 7.25 1.95 -19.77
CA ALA A 116 7.88 0.69 -20.16
C ALA A 116 9.01 0.89 -21.19
N ASP A 117 8.86 1.84 -22.12
CA ASP A 117 9.91 2.14 -23.12
C ASP A 117 11.14 2.74 -22.45
N ALA A 118 10.96 3.64 -21.48
CA ALA A 118 12.05 4.24 -20.73
C ALA A 118 12.76 3.20 -19.81
N LEU A 119 11.99 2.26 -19.22
CA LEU A 119 12.56 1.14 -18.46
C LEU A 119 13.40 0.22 -19.35
N ASP A 120 12.91 -0.10 -20.54
CA ASP A 120 13.59 -0.96 -21.52
C ASP A 120 14.88 -0.28 -22.05
N GLU A 121 14.87 1.03 -22.34
CA GLU A 121 16.07 1.79 -22.70
C GLU A 121 17.11 1.76 -21.59
N THR A 122 16.71 2.02 -20.35
CA THR A 122 17.60 2.00 -19.19
C THR A 122 18.21 0.62 -18.95
N ALA A 123 17.40 -0.44 -19.09
CA ALA A 123 17.88 -1.81 -18.92
C ALA A 123 18.90 -2.23 -20.00
N ARG A 124 18.81 -1.67 -21.22
CA ARG A 124 19.79 -1.91 -22.30
C ARG A 124 21.10 -1.17 -22.11
N ASP A 125 21.08 -0.01 -21.43
CA ASP A 125 22.23 0.88 -21.31
C ASP A 125 23.20 0.45 -20.19
N ALA A 126 23.01 -0.74 -19.62
CA ALA A 126 23.94 -1.34 -18.67
C ALA A 126 25.31 -1.52 -19.32
N GLY A 127 26.36 -0.92 -18.75
CA GLY A 127 27.69 -0.87 -19.37
C GLY A 127 28.83 -0.79 -18.36
N HIS A 128 30.04 -0.61 -18.86
CA HIS A 128 31.25 -0.60 -18.01
C HIS A 128 31.22 0.44 -16.88
N HIS A 129 30.48 1.52 -17.05
CA HIS A 129 30.38 2.61 -16.07
C HIS A 129 29.01 2.71 -15.39
N SER A 130 28.02 1.92 -15.83
CA SER A 130 26.66 1.91 -15.30
C SER A 130 26.43 0.63 -14.50
N PRO A 131 25.77 0.68 -13.34
CA PRO A 131 25.40 -0.54 -12.62
C PRO A 131 24.42 -1.38 -13.45
N ASP A 132 24.48 -2.70 -13.30
CA ASP A 132 23.44 -3.58 -13.84
C ASP A 132 22.09 -3.30 -13.17
N VAL A 133 21.02 -3.34 -13.93
CA VAL A 133 19.66 -3.35 -13.38
C VAL A 133 19.32 -4.77 -12.93
N SER A 134 18.80 -4.94 -11.72
CA SER A 134 18.44 -6.26 -11.19
C SER A 134 17.00 -6.40 -10.75
N LEU A 135 16.28 -5.28 -10.58
CA LEU A 135 14.93 -5.27 -10.09
C LEU A 135 14.17 -4.06 -10.64
N ILE A 136 12.92 -4.27 -11.03
CA ILE A 136 11.93 -3.21 -11.22
C ILE A 136 10.94 -3.29 -10.07
N ALA A 137 10.67 -2.17 -9.39
CA ALA A 137 9.74 -2.07 -8.28
C ALA A 137 8.57 -1.14 -8.64
N ILE A 138 7.37 -1.70 -8.76
CA ILE A 138 6.12 -0.94 -8.95
C ILE A 138 5.36 -0.80 -7.63
N GLU A 139 4.47 0.20 -7.53
CA GLU A 139 3.60 0.41 -6.37
C GLU A 139 2.13 0.42 -6.80
N ASN A 140 1.33 -0.56 -6.35
CA ASN A 140 -0.08 -0.69 -6.68
C ASN A 140 -0.95 -0.88 -5.40
N THR A 141 -1.81 0.10 -5.05
CA THR A 141 -2.06 1.38 -5.73
C THR A 141 -0.95 2.38 -5.44
N HIS A 142 -0.66 3.27 -6.40
CA HIS A 142 0.36 4.29 -6.23
C HIS A 142 -0.16 5.41 -5.30
N MET A 143 0.40 5.50 -4.09
CA MET A 143 -0.10 6.39 -3.03
C MET A 143 0.02 7.87 -3.39
N PRO A 144 1.14 8.38 -3.96
CA PRO A 144 1.29 9.80 -4.27
C PRO A 144 0.36 10.33 -5.37
N THR A 145 -0.16 9.45 -6.23
CA THR A 145 -1.23 9.77 -7.20
C THR A 145 -2.61 9.42 -6.67
N CYS A 146 -2.76 9.47 -5.33
CA CYS A 146 -4.03 9.29 -4.64
C CYS A 146 -4.65 7.91 -4.76
N GLY A 147 -3.78 6.91 -4.81
CA GLY A 147 -4.23 5.54 -4.84
C GLY A 147 -4.71 5.10 -6.22
N ARG A 148 -4.18 5.69 -7.30
CA ARG A 148 -4.42 5.20 -8.65
C ARG A 148 -4.03 3.73 -8.76
N PRO A 149 -4.93 2.84 -9.22
CA PRO A 149 -4.59 1.45 -9.48
C PRO A 149 -3.84 1.32 -10.83
N TRP A 150 -2.92 0.37 -10.90
CA TRP A 150 -2.37 -0.11 -12.16
C TRP A 150 -3.29 -1.16 -12.74
N HIS A 151 -3.66 -1.03 -14.01
CA HIS A 151 -4.41 -2.04 -14.74
C HIS A 151 -3.54 -3.23 -15.10
N THR A 152 -4.15 -4.36 -15.40
CA THR A 152 -3.44 -5.60 -15.75
C THR A 152 -2.51 -5.44 -16.94
N GLU A 153 -2.92 -4.64 -17.94
CA GLU A 153 -2.14 -4.36 -19.16
C GLU A 153 -0.90 -3.51 -18.85
N GLU A 154 -1.03 -2.55 -17.92
CA GLU A 154 0.07 -1.68 -17.49
C GLU A 154 1.13 -2.48 -16.73
N VAL A 155 0.70 -3.37 -15.82
CA VAL A 155 1.60 -4.28 -15.12
C VAL A 155 2.25 -5.29 -16.07
N ALA A 156 1.49 -5.80 -17.03
CA ALA A 156 2.01 -6.73 -18.05
C ALA A 156 3.07 -6.09 -18.96
N ALA A 157 2.91 -4.81 -19.30
CA ALA A 157 3.90 -4.09 -20.11
C ALA A 157 5.26 -3.99 -19.38
N VAL A 158 5.25 -3.64 -18.09
CA VAL A 158 6.48 -3.61 -17.27
C VAL A 158 7.02 -5.03 -17.05
N GLY A 159 6.15 -6.03 -16.86
CA GLY A 159 6.54 -7.43 -16.76
C GLY A 159 7.26 -7.94 -18.01
N ALA A 160 6.80 -7.55 -19.19
CA ALA A 160 7.46 -7.91 -20.45
C ALA A 160 8.88 -7.32 -20.58
N VAL A 161 9.10 -6.10 -20.07
CA VAL A 161 10.45 -5.51 -20.00
C VAL A 161 11.32 -6.31 -19.03
N ALA A 162 10.81 -6.64 -17.85
CA ALA A 162 11.54 -7.44 -16.87
C ALA A 162 11.97 -8.78 -17.45
N ASP A 163 11.04 -9.49 -18.09
CA ASP A 163 11.30 -10.79 -18.74
C ASP A 163 12.34 -10.69 -19.87
N ALA A 164 12.25 -9.66 -20.73
CA ALA A 164 13.16 -9.46 -21.84
C ALA A 164 14.62 -9.27 -21.42
N HIS A 165 14.85 -8.70 -20.24
CA HIS A 165 16.17 -8.41 -19.69
C HIS A 165 16.60 -9.36 -18.56
N GLY A 166 15.78 -10.34 -18.17
CA GLY A 166 16.07 -11.22 -17.04
C GLY A 166 16.14 -10.48 -15.71
N ILE A 167 15.34 -9.43 -15.55
CA ILE A 167 15.23 -8.59 -14.37
C ILE A 167 14.01 -9.05 -13.56
N GLU A 168 14.12 -9.05 -12.23
CA GLU A 168 13.00 -9.38 -11.36
C GLU A 168 11.97 -8.23 -11.33
N LEU A 169 10.67 -8.55 -11.21
CA LEU A 169 9.62 -7.57 -10.98
C LEU A 169 9.03 -7.73 -9.58
N TYR A 170 9.04 -6.67 -8.81
CA TYR A 170 8.46 -6.60 -7.47
C TYR A 170 7.29 -5.60 -7.42
N CYS A 171 6.20 -5.99 -6.75
CA CYS A 171 5.05 -5.13 -6.51
C CYS A 171 4.94 -4.77 -5.02
N ASP A 172 5.16 -3.49 -4.68
CA ASP A 172 4.63 -2.94 -3.43
C ASP A 172 3.11 -2.82 -3.57
N GLY A 173 2.42 -3.83 -3.12
CA GLY A 173 0.96 -3.93 -3.14
C GLY A 173 0.34 -3.53 -1.81
N ALA A 174 0.89 -2.53 -1.09
CA ALA A 174 0.39 -2.13 0.22
C ALA A 174 -1.13 -1.90 0.26
N ARG A 175 -1.73 -1.57 -0.90
CA ARG A 175 -3.17 -1.42 -1.12
C ARG A 175 -3.67 -2.19 -2.35
N ILE A 176 -3.09 -3.33 -2.66
CA ILE A 176 -3.48 -4.14 -3.83
C ILE A 176 -4.96 -4.57 -3.80
N TRP A 177 -5.52 -4.76 -2.61
CA TRP A 177 -6.93 -5.07 -2.45
C TRP A 177 -7.84 -3.90 -2.84
N ASN A 178 -7.40 -2.65 -2.63
CA ASN A 178 -8.10 -1.48 -3.16
C ASN A 178 -8.07 -1.47 -4.69
N ALA A 179 -6.93 -1.77 -5.31
CA ALA A 179 -6.84 -1.90 -6.77
C ALA A 179 -7.78 -2.98 -7.30
N ALA A 180 -7.73 -4.18 -6.72
CA ALA A 180 -8.58 -5.30 -7.12
C ALA A 180 -10.08 -4.97 -7.05
N VAL A 181 -10.52 -4.34 -5.96
CA VAL A 181 -11.93 -3.94 -5.78
C VAL A 181 -12.32 -2.80 -6.72
N ALA A 182 -11.45 -1.81 -6.94
CA ALA A 182 -11.72 -0.69 -7.84
C ALA A 182 -11.86 -1.14 -9.29
N LEU A 183 -11.01 -2.05 -9.73
CA LEU A 183 -10.97 -2.56 -11.11
C LEU A 183 -11.94 -3.74 -11.33
N GLY A 184 -12.48 -4.33 -10.26
CA GLY A 184 -13.36 -5.51 -10.35
C GLY A 184 -12.63 -6.76 -10.86
N VAL A 185 -11.32 -6.89 -10.61
CA VAL A 185 -10.49 -8.02 -11.03
C VAL A 185 -9.86 -8.73 -9.82
N PRO A 186 -9.61 -10.04 -9.88
CA PRO A 186 -8.88 -10.75 -8.84
C PRO A 186 -7.48 -10.18 -8.65
N ALA A 187 -7.05 -9.97 -7.39
CA ALA A 187 -5.73 -9.42 -7.10
C ALA A 187 -4.58 -10.24 -7.70
N LEU A 188 -4.75 -11.57 -7.83
CA LEU A 188 -3.76 -12.43 -8.45
C LEU A 188 -3.45 -12.06 -9.91
N GLU A 189 -4.42 -11.52 -10.64
CA GLU A 189 -4.23 -11.08 -12.04
C GLU A 189 -3.38 -9.80 -12.09
N LEU A 190 -3.59 -8.89 -11.15
CA LEU A 190 -2.83 -7.64 -11.03
C LEU A 190 -1.36 -7.85 -10.66
N VAL A 191 -1.02 -9.01 -10.09
CA VAL A 191 0.34 -9.32 -9.66
C VAL A 191 0.94 -10.52 -10.38
N ALA A 192 0.25 -11.02 -11.42
CA ALA A 192 0.69 -12.21 -12.16
C ALA A 192 2.12 -12.04 -12.72
N PRO A 193 2.49 -10.90 -13.36
CA PRO A 193 3.84 -10.71 -13.89
C PRO A 193 4.92 -10.52 -12.82
N ALA A 194 4.55 -10.13 -11.58
CA ALA A 194 5.53 -9.87 -10.54
C ALA A 194 6.09 -11.16 -9.94
N THR A 195 7.39 -11.26 -9.75
CA THR A 195 8.07 -12.35 -9.02
C THR A 195 7.56 -12.40 -7.59
N ALA A 196 7.48 -11.24 -6.93
CA ALA A 196 7.00 -11.14 -5.58
C ALA A 196 6.10 -9.92 -5.39
N VAL A 197 5.21 -10.01 -4.42
CA VAL A 197 4.30 -8.93 -4.02
C VAL A 197 4.18 -8.88 -2.51
N MET A 198 4.10 -7.68 -1.96
CA MET A 198 3.70 -7.50 -0.57
C MET A 198 2.32 -6.85 -0.48
N PHE A 199 1.62 -7.03 0.65
CA PHE A 199 0.47 -6.22 1.00
C PHE A 199 0.36 -5.94 2.49
N CYS A 200 -0.35 -4.87 2.85
CA CYS A 200 -0.61 -4.53 4.25
C CYS A 200 -2.00 -4.99 4.68
N VAL A 201 -2.10 -5.56 5.89
CA VAL A 201 -3.41 -5.80 6.54
C VAL A 201 -3.79 -4.68 7.52
N SER A 202 -2.84 -3.81 7.87
CA SER A 202 -2.96 -2.75 8.87
C SER A 202 -3.34 -1.37 8.28
N LYS A 203 -4.03 -1.36 7.14
CA LYS A 203 -4.57 -0.17 6.48
C LYS A 203 -6.09 -0.32 6.30
N GLY A 204 -6.63 -0.18 5.11
CA GLY A 204 -8.07 -0.31 4.82
C GLY A 204 -8.69 -1.62 5.31
N LEU A 205 -7.93 -2.70 5.37
CA LEU A 205 -8.38 -3.99 5.89
C LEU A 205 -8.55 -4.02 7.42
N GLY A 206 -7.97 -3.07 8.17
CA GLY A 206 -8.28 -2.81 9.57
C GLY A 206 -7.65 -3.74 10.60
N ALA A 207 -6.72 -4.62 10.25
CA ALA A 207 -5.93 -5.36 11.23
C ALA A 207 -4.99 -4.40 11.99
N PRO A 208 -4.62 -4.70 13.25
CA PRO A 208 -3.86 -3.75 14.08
C PRO A 208 -2.41 -3.56 13.62
N VAL A 209 -1.81 -4.56 12.99
CA VAL A 209 -0.40 -4.58 12.63
C VAL A 209 -0.14 -5.64 11.56
N GLY A 210 0.86 -5.40 10.71
CA GLY A 210 1.44 -6.41 9.86
C GLY A 210 1.19 -6.23 8.37
N SER A 211 2.04 -6.93 7.66
CA SER A 211 2.06 -7.05 6.21
C SER A 211 2.50 -8.46 5.83
N VAL A 212 2.32 -8.81 4.57
CA VAL A 212 2.69 -10.13 4.07
C VAL A 212 3.51 -9.95 2.80
N LEU A 213 4.64 -10.64 2.71
CA LEU A 213 5.44 -10.77 1.49
C LEU A 213 5.14 -12.14 0.88
N CYS A 214 4.72 -12.16 -0.38
CA CYS A 214 4.38 -13.38 -1.13
C CYS A 214 5.31 -13.53 -2.34
N GLY A 215 5.73 -14.74 -2.66
CA GLY A 215 6.62 -15.02 -3.79
C GLY A 215 7.02 -16.49 -3.89
N PRO A 216 8.08 -16.80 -4.67
CA PRO A 216 8.64 -18.15 -4.76
C PRO A 216 9.08 -18.68 -3.39
N ARG A 217 8.93 -19.99 -3.18
CA ARG A 217 9.22 -20.63 -1.88
C ARG A 217 10.65 -20.41 -1.41
N ASP A 218 11.61 -20.48 -2.33
CA ASP A 218 13.03 -20.31 -2.00
C ASP A 218 13.34 -18.87 -1.61
N MET A 219 12.76 -17.90 -2.34
CA MET A 219 12.83 -16.47 -2.00
C MET A 219 12.25 -16.20 -0.61
N ILE A 220 11.09 -16.76 -0.28
CA ILE A 220 10.44 -16.60 1.03
C ILE A 220 11.27 -17.25 2.15
N ARG A 221 11.93 -18.38 1.87
CA ARG A 221 12.85 -19.01 2.83
C ARG A 221 14.04 -18.09 3.14
N GLU A 222 14.62 -17.45 2.13
CA GLU A 222 15.70 -16.49 2.32
C GLU A 222 15.21 -15.21 3.03
N ALA A 223 14.06 -14.67 2.64
CA ALA A 223 13.43 -13.54 3.30
C ALA A 223 13.20 -13.78 4.79
N ARG A 224 12.86 -15.01 5.22
CA ARG A 224 12.72 -15.40 6.64
C ARG A 224 14.04 -15.21 7.41
N VAL A 225 15.18 -15.53 6.81
CA VAL A 225 16.50 -15.30 7.42
C VAL A 225 16.76 -13.81 7.60
N HIS A 226 16.46 -13.00 6.58
CA HIS A 226 16.63 -11.55 6.65
C HIS A 226 15.62 -10.89 7.60
N ARG A 227 14.38 -11.40 7.70
CA ARG A 227 13.42 -10.98 8.72
C ARG A 227 14.01 -11.12 10.14
N GLN A 228 14.67 -12.26 10.41
CA GLN A 228 15.35 -12.46 11.68
C GLN A 228 16.48 -11.45 11.92
N ARG A 229 17.30 -11.17 10.89
CA ARG A 229 18.39 -10.18 10.98
C ARG A 229 17.89 -8.76 11.26
N LEU A 230 16.72 -8.40 10.73
CA LEU A 230 16.08 -7.10 10.95
C LEU A 230 15.27 -7.04 12.26
N GLY A 231 15.29 -8.08 13.08
CA GLY A 231 14.55 -8.13 14.36
C GLY A 231 13.04 -8.36 14.20
N GLY A 232 12.57 -8.79 13.02
CA GLY A 232 11.16 -9.04 12.74
C GLY A 232 10.71 -10.49 13.01
N GLY A 233 11.60 -11.36 13.51
CA GLY A 233 11.23 -12.69 13.97
C GLY A 233 10.45 -12.59 15.28
N MET A 234 9.26 -13.19 15.30
CA MET A 234 8.35 -13.17 16.44
C MET A 234 8.16 -14.60 16.94
N ARG A 235 7.60 -14.76 18.13
CA ARG A 235 7.29 -16.07 18.74
C ARG A 235 5.82 -16.41 18.47
N GLN A 236 4.95 -16.28 19.45
CA GLN A 236 3.52 -16.61 19.37
C GLN A 236 2.74 -15.49 18.65
N ALA A 237 3.15 -15.14 17.43
CA ALA A 237 2.57 -14.05 16.68
C ALA A 237 1.22 -14.38 16.02
N GLY A 238 0.74 -15.62 16.14
CA GLY A 238 -0.62 -16.01 15.80
C GLY A 238 -1.69 -15.12 16.44
N VAL A 239 -1.41 -14.58 17.64
CA VAL A 239 -2.28 -13.59 18.29
C VAL A 239 -2.59 -12.41 17.37
N ILE A 240 -1.61 -11.84 16.67
CA ILE A 240 -1.82 -10.71 15.78
C ILE A 240 -2.19 -11.16 14.35
N ALA A 241 -1.67 -12.29 13.89
CA ALA A 241 -1.99 -12.86 12.58
C ALA A 241 -3.47 -13.28 12.45
N ALA A 242 -4.12 -13.66 13.56
CA ALA A 242 -5.55 -13.96 13.58
C ALA A 242 -6.43 -12.80 13.07
N ALA A 243 -6.06 -11.55 13.38
CA ALA A 243 -6.74 -10.39 12.82
C ALA A 243 -6.54 -10.28 11.30
N GLY A 244 -5.38 -10.69 10.79
CA GLY A 244 -5.09 -10.76 9.37
C GLY A 244 -5.97 -11.77 8.63
N LEU A 245 -6.24 -12.95 9.21
CA LEU A 245 -7.19 -13.92 8.65
C LEU A 245 -8.60 -13.32 8.53
N VAL A 246 -9.10 -12.71 9.60
CA VAL A 246 -10.40 -12.03 9.56
C VAL A 246 -10.41 -10.91 8.51
N ALA A 247 -9.30 -10.20 8.35
CA ALA A 247 -9.15 -9.15 7.37
C ALA A 247 -9.28 -9.69 5.92
N LEU A 248 -8.61 -10.79 5.60
CA LEU A 248 -8.68 -11.41 4.28
C LEU A 248 -10.06 -12.02 3.98
N ASP A 249 -10.73 -12.56 4.99
CA ASP A 249 -12.00 -13.24 4.78
C ASP A 249 -13.23 -12.31 4.74
N SER A 250 -13.15 -11.11 5.33
CA SER A 250 -14.34 -10.27 5.51
C SER A 250 -14.16 -8.78 5.24
N MET A 251 -12.93 -8.29 4.97
CA MET A 251 -12.70 -6.86 4.86
C MET A 251 -12.35 -6.40 3.43
N ILE A 252 -12.11 -7.31 2.49
CA ILE A 252 -11.73 -6.95 1.12
C ILE A 252 -12.92 -6.29 0.41
N ASP A 253 -14.03 -6.97 0.28
CA ASP A 253 -15.19 -6.49 -0.50
C ASP A 253 -15.76 -5.17 0.02
N ARG A 254 -15.67 -4.94 1.35
CA ARG A 254 -16.14 -3.69 1.94
C ARG A 254 -15.31 -2.46 1.57
N LEU A 255 -14.11 -2.63 0.97
CA LEU A 255 -13.33 -1.50 0.46
C LEU A 255 -14.10 -0.68 -0.59
N ALA A 256 -15.06 -1.31 -1.28
CA ALA A 256 -15.99 -0.60 -2.18
C ALA A 256 -16.77 0.52 -1.47
N ASP A 257 -17.10 0.36 -0.18
CA ASP A 257 -17.76 1.42 0.60
C ASP A 257 -16.83 2.61 0.83
N ASP A 258 -15.53 2.35 1.05
CA ASP A 258 -14.53 3.40 1.23
C ASP A 258 -14.35 4.17 -0.08
N HIS A 259 -14.29 3.49 -1.23
CA HIS A 259 -14.19 4.10 -2.55
C HIS A 259 -15.41 4.99 -2.85
N ARG A 260 -16.62 4.50 -2.60
CA ARG A 260 -17.85 5.28 -2.77
C ARG A 260 -17.83 6.56 -1.92
N ARG A 261 -17.39 6.46 -0.66
CA ARG A 261 -17.28 7.61 0.26
C ARG A 261 -16.23 8.60 -0.20
N ALA A 262 -15.07 8.12 -0.68
CA ALA A 262 -14.04 8.98 -1.25
C ALA A 262 -14.55 9.74 -2.47
N ARG A 263 -15.28 9.08 -3.37
CA ARG A 263 -15.88 9.71 -4.54
C ARG A 263 -16.84 10.84 -4.14
N ARG A 264 -17.72 10.62 -3.16
CA ARG A 264 -18.63 11.65 -2.63
C ARG A 264 -17.88 12.84 -2.03
N LEU A 265 -16.79 12.59 -1.30
CA LEU A 265 -15.94 13.66 -0.78
C LEU A 265 -15.28 14.46 -1.91
N ALA A 266 -14.79 13.80 -2.95
CA ALA A 266 -14.19 14.46 -4.09
C ALA A 266 -15.17 15.34 -4.84
N GLU A 267 -16.40 14.88 -5.06
CA GLU A 267 -17.49 15.64 -5.67
C GLU A 267 -17.77 16.92 -4.87
N ALA A 268 -17.90 16.80 -3.54
CA ALA A 268 -18.14 17.94 -2.67
C ALA A 268 -16.95 18.93 -2.63
N VAL A 269 -15.73 18.43 -2.62
CA VAL A 269 -14.51 19.27 -2.71
C VAL A 269 -14.48 20.04 -4.04
N ALA A 270 -14.77 19.36 -5.16
CA ALA A 270 -14.80 19.98 -6.47
C ALA A 270 -15.91 21.04 -6.62
N GLU A 271 -17.09 20.78 -6.07
CA GLU A 271 -18.19 21.74 -6.04
C GLU A 271 -17.85 22.97 -5.18
N ARG A 272 -17.27 22.74 -4.01
CA ARG A 272 -16.96 23.80 -3.06
C ARG A 272 -15.75 24.63 -3.48
N TRP A 273 -14.72 23.98 -3.99
CA TRP A 273 -13.44 24.58 -4.44
C TRP A 273 -13.10 24.11 -5.86
N PRO A 274 -13.66 24.74 -6.88
CA PRO A 274 -13.46 24.33 -8.28
C PRO A 274 -11.98 24.25 -8.67
N GLY A 275 -11.60 23.14 -9.27
CA GLY A 275 -10.23 22.87 -9.68
C GLY A 275 -9.31 22.33 -8.57
N ALA A 276 -9.82 22.14 -7.34
CA ALA A 276 -9.02 21.52 -6.27
C ALA A 276 -8.85 20.01 -6.47
N VAL A 277 -9.83 19.34 -7.03
CA VAL A 277 -9.79 17.90 -7.37
C VAL A 277 -10.63 17.64 -8.61
N ALA A 278 -10.26 16.65 -9.41
CA ALA A 278 -11.08 16.08 -10.48
C ALA A 278 -11.74 14.80 -9.93
N PRO A 279 -13.04 14.79 -9.62
CA PRO A 279 -13.67 13.62 -9.00
C PRO A 279 -13.50 12.34 -9.80
N ASP A 280 -13.47 12.42 -11.14
CA ASP A 280 -13.33 11.25 -12.03
C ASP A 280 -11.98 10.53 -11.89
N THR A 281 -10.97 11.17 -11.33
CA THR A 281 -9.67 10.55 -11.04
C THR A 281 -9.61 9.85 -9.69
N VAL A 282 -10.68 9.92 -8.87
CA VAL A 282 -10.74 9.26 -7.55
C VAL A 282 -11.32 7.87 -7.73
N GLU A 283 -10.44 6.90 -7.85
CA GLU A 283 -10.78 5.51 -8.13
C GLU A 283 -10.82 4.63 -6.87
N THR A 284 -10.09 5.03 -5.82
CA THR A 284 -9.99 4.27 -4.58
C THR A 284 -10.39 5.11 -3.36
N ASN A 285 -9.82 4.83 -2.21
CA ASN A 285 -10.19 5.42 -0.93
C ASN A 285 -9.48 6.75 -0.60
N MET A 286 -8.82 7.39 -1.57
CA MET A 286 -8.07 8.63 -1.31
C MET A 286 -8.54 9.77 -2.21
N VAL A 287 -8.74 10.94 -1.60
CA VAL A 287 -8.99 12.20 -2.28
C VAL A 287 -7.80 13.10 -2.04
N CYS A 288 -7.13 13.52 -3.09
CA CYS A 288 -6.03 14.47 -3.01
C CYS A 288 -6.43 15.77 -3.67
N ALA A 289 -6.49 16.81 -2.87
CA ALA A 289 -6.87 18.13 -3.32
C ALA A 289 -5.64 19.03 -3.42
N ILE A 290 -5.58 19.86 -4.46
CA ILE A 290 -4.51 20.84 -4.68
C ILE A 290 -4.62 21.91 -3.59
N ALA A 291 -3.60 21.99 -2.71
CA ALA A 291 -3.63 22.86 -1.53
C ALA A 291 -3.83 24.35 -1.87
N GLU A 292 -3.25 24.84 -2.99
CA GLU A 292 -3.39 26.21 -3.44
C GLU A 292 -4.83 26.60 -3.85
N ARG A 293 -5.69 25.61 -4.09
CA ARG A 293 -7.12 25.79 -4.43
C ARG A 293 -8.03 25.75 -3.22
N LEU A 294 -7.48 25.45 -2.04
CA LEU A 294 -8.20 25.33 -0.78
C LEU A 294 -7.93 26.54 0.14
N PRO A 295 -8.82 26.88 1.06
CA PRO A 295 -8.54 27.85 2.12
C PRO A 295 -7.27 27.46 2.90
N ARG A 296 -6.39 28.41 3.17
CA ARG A 296 -5.11 28.15 3.86
C ARG A 296 -5.28 27.58 5.27
N ASP A 297 -6.38 27.90 5.92
CA ASP A 297 -6.75 27.47 7.26
C ASP A 297 -7.76 26.29 7.26
N LEU A 298 -7.96 25.63 6.11
CA LEU A 298 -8.91 24.53 5.97
C LEU A 298 -8.71 23.45 7.03
N LEU A 299 -7.47 22.99 7.24
CA LEU A 299 -7.17 21.91 8.18
C LEU A 299 -7.48 22.32 9.62
N ASP A 300 -7.16 23.55 10.00
CA ASP A 300 -7.45 24.11 11.34
C ASP A 300 -8.95 24.23 11.58
N ARG A 301 -9.72 24.70 10.58
CA ARG A 301 -11.19 24.76 10.64
C ARG A 301 -11.82 23.38 10.77
N LEU A 302 -11.33 22.40 10.03
CA LEU A 302 -11.79 21.02 10.12
C LEU A 302 -11.49 20.41 11.49
N ASP A 303 -10.29 20.61 12.03
CA ASP A 303 -9.92 20.09 13.37
C ASP A 303 -10.76 20.72 14.47
N ALA A 304 -11.11 22.01 14.36
CA ALA A 304 -12.02 22.69 15.29
C ALA A 304 -13.42 22.05 15.31
N GLU A 305 -13.86 21.47 14.19
CA GLU A 305 -15.12 20.71 14.07
C GLU A 305 -14.95 19.22 14.38
N GLY A 306 -13.75 18.78 14.82
CA GLY A 306 -13.43 17.39 15.12
C GLY A 306 -13.29 16.53 13.88
N ILE A 307 -12.87 17.10 12.75
CA ILE A 307 -12.58 16.42 11.49
C ILE A 307 -11.09 16.58 11.22
N ARG A 308 -10.37 15.47 11.08
CA ARG A 308 -8.93 15.45 10.82
C ARG A 308 -8.64 15.04 9.40
N ALA A 309 -7.90 15.86 8.67
CA ALA A 309 -7.32 15.53 7.37
C ALA A 309 -5.80 15.68 7.44
N GLY A 310 -5.09 15.28 6.41
CA GLY A 310 -3.62 15.34 6.37
C GLY A 310 -3.11 15.95 5.07
N THR A 311 -1.78 16.06 4.98
CA THR A 311 -1.09 16.42 3.74
C THR A 311 -0.19 15.27 3.30
N ILE A 312 0.05 15.13 2.00
CA ILE A 312 1.10 14.25 1.46
C ILE A 312 2.39 15.05 1.36
N ASP A 313 2.27 16.28 0.86
CA ASP A 313 3.34 17.25 0.71
C ASP A 313 2.78 18.68 0.90
N THR A 314 3.58 19.70 0.61
CA THR A 314 3.18 21.11 0.74
C THR A 314 2.11 21.55 -0.26
N ARG A 315 1.84 20.75 -1.31
CA ARG A 315 0.92 21.07 -2.40
C ARG A 315 -0.36 20.25 -2.37
N THR A 316 -0.43 19.22 -1.51
CA THR A 316 -1.51 18.23 -1.55
C THR A 316 -2.12 18.00 -0.19
N VAL A 317 -3.41 18.33 -0.06
CA VAL A 317 -4.25 17.93 1.08
C VAL A 317 -4.90 16.60 0.75
N ARG A 318 -4.83 15.64 1.68
CA ARG A 318 -5.39 14.29 1.52
C ARG A 318 -6.52 14.03 2.50
N PHE A 319 -7.59 13.43 1.97
CA PHE A 319 -8.64 12.78 2.73
C PHE A 319 -8.64 11.29 2.38
N ALA A 320 -8.51 10.42 3.37
CA ALA A 320 -8.55 8.98 3.17
C ALA A 320 -9.75 8.40 3.92
N THR A 321 -10.65 7.75 3.18
CA THR A 321 -11.78 7.04 3.76
C THR A 321 -11.38 5.63 4.16
N HIS A 322 -12.02 5.11 5.17
CA HIS A 322 -11.77 3.79 5.72
C HIS A 322 -12.95 3.31 6.59
N LYS A 323 -12.89 2.07 7.06
CA LYS A 323 -13.98 1.41 7.80
C LYS A 323 -14.50 2.15 9.06
N ASP A 324 -13.68 2.99 9.68
CA ASP A 324 -14.06 3.73 10.89
C ASP A 324 -14.66 5.12 10.59
N VAL A 325 -14.94 5.39 9.30
CA VAL A 325 -15.67 6.57 8.82
C VAL A 325 -16.91 6.08 8.08
N ASP A 326 -18.09 6.31 8.65
CA ASP A 326 -19.35 5.88 8.07
C ASP A 326 -20.02 6.95 7.19
N ASP A 327 -21.20 6.64 6.61
CA ASP A 327 -21.91 7.57 5.74
C ASP A 327 -22.41 8.80 6.50
N ALA A 328 -22.75 8.67 7.80
CA ALA A 328 -23.16 9.80 8.63
C ALA A 328 -21.97 10.73 8.96
N ASP A 329 -20.78 10.16 9.08
CA ASP A 329 -19.54 10.95 9.21
C ASP A 329 -19.24 11.74 7.94
N ILE A 330 -19.42 11.11 6.76
CA ILE A 330 -19.27 11.81 5.47
C ILE A 330 -20.28 12.96 5.37
N GLU A 331 -21.58 12.75 5.65
CA GLU A 331 -22.55 13.83 5.65
C GLU A 331 -22.15 15.01 6.55
N ARG A 332 -21.60 14.72 7.72
CA ARG A 332 -21.09 15.76 8.63
C ARG A 332 -19.91 16.52 8.01
N VAL A 333 -18.97 15.83 7.34
CA VAL A 333 -17.86 16.48 6.64
C VAL A 333 -18.37 17.39 5.54
N LEU A 334 -19.31 16.90 4.70
CA LEU A 334 -19.91 17.68 3.62
C LEU A 334 -20.59 18.95 4.13
N LYS A 335 -21.37 18.83 5.19
CA LYS A 335 -22.02 19.99 5.84
C LYS A 335 -21.00 20.98 6.40
N THR A 336 -19.87 20.50 6.93
CA THR A 336 -18.78 21.37 7.40
C THR A 336 -18.15 22.13 6.22
N PHE A 337 -17.94 21.49 5.06
CA PHE A 337 -17.43 22.17 3.86
C PHE A 337 -18.34 23.31 3.40
N GLU A 338 -19.66 23.14 3.48
CA GLU A 338 -20.64 24.20 3.15
C GLU A 338 -20.47 25.45 4.01
N GLY A 339 -20.13 25.26 5.30
CA GLY A 339 -19.91 26.35 6.27
C GLY A 339 -18.56 27.07 6.12
N ILE A 340 -17.61 26.51 5.39
CA ILE A 340 -16.28 27.12 5.19
C ILE A 340 -16.34 28.07 3.99
N THR A 341 -15.95 29.33 4.18
CA THR A 341 -15.92 30.33 3.10
C THR A 341 -14.91 29.95 2.01
N ARG A 342 -15.14 30.43 0.77
CA ARG A 342 -14.28 30.18 -0.39
C ARG A 342 -13.00 31.05 -0.43
N GLU A 343 -12.90 32.00 0.53
CA GLU A 343 -11.76 32.94 0.64
C GLU A 343 -10.63 32.37 1.50
#